data_4ad825a02eb66d9f1e60a8a0a35f0688
#
_entry.id   4ad825a02eb66d9f1e60a8a0a35f0688
#
_cell.length_a   1.000
_cell.length_b   1.000
_cell.length_c   1.000
_cell.angle_alpha   90.00
_cell.angle_beta   90.00
_cell.angle_gamma   90.00
#
_symmetry.space_group_name_H-M   'P 1'
#
loop_
_entity.id
_entity.type
_entity.pdbx_description
1 polymer ?
#
loop_
_entity_poly.entity_id
_entity_poly.type
_entity_poly.pdbx_seq_one_letter_code
_entity_poly.pdbx_strand_id
1 'polypeptide(L)'
;MQNEHYLVVTALGSNHPGILEAFTKVSKQCGCNILESRLTSVGEECSLLFHLAGTWNTIAKVEATLPMVAQQYAVAIQTKRTLPKTQYSALPYQVQVVAQDKSGILNDLASFFAQENVSVENMESQIYVAKNQTQMTQITLLVHIPSKRSIANLREKFIVYCEDRNLDAILEPYK
;
A
#
# COMPACT_ATOMS: atom_id res chain seq x y z
N MET A 1 16.47 -0.65 28.37
CA MET A 1 15.55 -0.38 27.22
C MET A 1 15.12 -1.74 26.68
N GLN A 2 13.84 -2.09 26.75
CA GLN A 2 13.36 -3.35 26.13
C GLN A 2 13.58 -3.20 24.61
N ASN A 3 14.32 -4.14 24.01
CA ASN A 3 14.51 -4.18 22.57
C ASN A 3 13.12 -4.41 21.92
N GLU A 4 12.60 -3.40 21.27
CA GLU A 4 11.35 -3.48 20.54
C GLU A 4 11.58 -4.25 19.23
N HIS A 5 10.70 -5.21 18.97
CA HIS A 5 10.74 -6.05 17.77
C HIS A 5 9.51 -5.76 16.91
N TYR A 6 9.68 -5.90 15.62
CA TYR A 6 8.67 -5.53 14.63
C TYR A 6 8.31 -6.72 13.75
N LEU A 7 7.02 -6.85 13.44
CA LEU A 7 6.48 -7.89 12.58
C LEU A 7 5.52 -7.30 11.57
N VAL A 8 5.72 -7.60 10.31
CA VAL A 8 4.72 -7.39 9.27
C VAL A 8 3.94 -8.68 9.09
N VAL A 9 2.62 -8.58 9.11
CA VAL A 9 1.69 -9.68 8.88
C VAL A 9 0.83 -9.33 7.68
N THR A 10 0.73 -10.22 6.71
CA THR A 10 -0.23 -10.13 5.60
C THR A 10 -1.18 -11.30 5.66
N ALA A 11 -2.45 -11.05 5.34
CA ALA A 11 -3.44 -12.11 5.15
C ALA A 11 -4.23 -11.83 3.86
N LEU A 12 -4.51 -12.88 3.11
CA LEU A 12 -5.27 -12.83 1.87
C LEU A 12 -6.30 -13.98 1.86
N GLY A 13 -7.54 -13.67 1.59
CA GLY A 13 -8.62 -14.64 1.43
C GLY A 13 -9.97 -13.96 1.30
N SER A 14 -11.04 -14.74 1.25
CA SER A 14 -12.39 -14.21 1.08
C SER A 14 -12.77 -13.22 2.17
N ASN A 15 -13.44 -12.15 1.78
CA ASN A 15 -13.90 -11.13 2.72
C ASN A 15 -14.97 -11.69 3.64
N HIS A 16 -14.61 -11.95 4.88
CA HIS A 16 -15.49 -12.56 5.87
C HIS A 16 -15.72 -11.61 7.04
N PRO A 17 -16.99 -11.38 7.48
CA PRO A 17 -17.26 -10.65 8.71
C PRO A 17 -16.49 -11.27 9.89
N GLY A 18 -15.81 -10.43 10.68
CA GLY A 18 -15.04 -10.88 11.85
C GLY A 18 -13.55 -11.16 11.58
N ILE A 19 -13.08 -11.18 10.32
CA ILE A 19 -11.65 -11.41 10.03
C ILE A 19 -10.78 -10.30 10.68
N LEU A 20 -11.18 -9.04 10.55
CA LEU A 20 -10.46 -7.92 11.16
C LEU A 20 -10.44 -8.03 12.69
N GLU A 21 -11.56 -8.41 13.30
CA GLU A 21 -11.65 -8.64 14.75
C GLU A 21 -10.69 -9.75 15.18
N ALA A 22 -10.67 -10.87 14.47
CA ALA A 22 -9.81 -12.00 14.78
C ALA A 22 -8.32 -11.61 14.82
N PHE A 23 -7.85 -10.90 13.80
CA PHE A 23 -6.45 -10.45 13.72
C PHE A 23 -6.09 -9.41 14.78
N THR A 24 -6.95 -8.43 15.00
CA THR A 24 -6.73 -7.40 16.04
C THR A 24 -6.80 -8.01 17.44
N LYS A 25 -7.63 -9.03 17.66
CA LYS A 25 -7.73 -9.78 18.91
C LYS A 25 -6.44 -10.55 19.21
N VAL A 26 -5.82 -11.19 18.20
CA VAL A 26 -4.52 -11.84 18.36
C VAL A 26 -3.47 -10.84 18.84
N SER A 27 -3.36 -9.69 18.16
CA SER A 27 -2.41 -8.64 18.55
C SER A 27 -2.62 -8.19 20.00
N LYS A 28 -3.87 -7.93 20.39
CA LYS A 28 -4.25 -7.53 21.75
C LYS A 28 -3.91 -8.62 22.79
N GLN A 29 -4.28 -9.87 22.53
CA GLN A 29 -4.07 -10.99 23.48
C GLN A 29 -2.59 -11.31 23.64
N CYS A 30 -1.78 -11.16 22.59
CA CYS A 30 -0.34 -11.35 22.67
C CYS A 30 0.40 -10.15 23.28
N GLY A 31 -0.26 -9.02 23.47
CA GLY A 31 0.35 -7.81 24.02
C GLY A 31 1.22 -7.05 23.00
N CYS A 32 0.90 -7.15 21.71
CA CYS A 32 1.54 -6.38 20.65
C CYS A 32 0.75 -5.12 20.33
N ASN A 33 1.47 -4.05 20.02
CA ASN A 33 0.87 -2.82 19.51
C ASN A 33 0.77 -2.86 17.98
N ILE A 34 -0.35 -2.38 17.42
CA ILE A 34 -0.53 -2.21 15.99
C ILE A 34 -0.09 -0.78 15.65
N LEU A 35 1.02 -0.65 14.92
CA LEU A 35 1.57 0.64 14.51
C LEU A 35 0.91 1.16 13.24
N GLU A 36 0.64 0.26 12.30
CA GLU A 36 0.02 0.56 11.02
C GLU A 36 -0.84 -0.63 10.58
N SER A 37 -1.98 -0.35 9.97
CA SER A 37 -2.84 -1.39 9.43
C SER A 37 -3.51 -0.92 8.14
N ARG A 38 -3.71 -1.86 7.22
CA ARG A 38 -4.46 -1.64 5.98
C ARG A 38 -5.37 -2.83 5.75
N LEU A 39 -6.59 -2.56 5.32
CA LEU A 39 -7.53 -3.56 4.84
C LEU A 39 -8.06 -3.06 3.50
N THR A 40 -7.99 -3.90 2.50
CA THR A 40 -8.57 -3.59 1.19
C THR A 40 -9.29 -4.81 0.63
N SER A 41 -10.39 -4.59 -0.08
CA SER A 41 -11.13 -5.64 -0.77
C SER A 41 -11.01 -5.43 -2.27
N VAL A 42 -10.70 -6.50 -2.98
CA VAL A 42 -10.61 -6.52 -4.44
C VAL A 42 -11.38 -7.74 -4.95
N GLY A 43 -12.46 -7.51 -5.71
CA GLY A 43 -13.38 -8.56 -6.06
C GLY A 43 -14.04 -9.16 -4.80
N GLU A 44 -14.01 -10.46 -4.65
CA GLU A 44 -14.55 -11.19 -3.49
C GLU A 44 -13.49 -11.43 -2.40
N GLU A 45 -12.25 -11.04 -2.65
CA GLU A 45 -11.13 -11.25 -1.73
C GLU A 45 -10.84 -9.99 -0.93
N CYS A 46 -10.28 -10.17 0.28
CA CYS A 46 -9.72 -9.10 1.07
C CYS A 46 -8.25 -9.36 1.42
N SER A 47 -7.51 -8.29 1.51
CA SER A 47 -6.13 -8.30 1.98
C SER A 47 -6.01 -7.45 3.25
N LEU A 48 -5.37 -8.04 4.27
CA LEU A 48 -4.99 -7.36 5.51
C LEU A 48 -3.48 -7.20 5.55
N LEU A 49 -3.04 -6.04 5.99
CA LEU A 49 -1.64 -5.77 6.28
C LEU A 49 -1.55 -5.12 7.66
N PHE A 50 -0.73 -5.70 8.54
CA PHE A 50 -0.44 -5.14 9.87
C PHE A 50 1.06 -4.97 10.06
N HIS A 51 1.44 -3.85 10.65
CA HIS A 51 2.76 -3.63 11.22
C HIS A 51 2.64 -3.61 12.73
N LEU A 52 3.22 -4.61 13.37
CA LEU A 52 3.14 -4.85 14.81
C LEU A 52 4.47 -4.53 15.49
N ALA A 53 4.38 -4.02 16.72
CA ALA A 53 5.53 -3.83 17.59
C ALA A 53 5.31 -4.51 18.93
N GLY A 54 6.37 -5.05 19.51
CA GLY A 54 6.33 -5.69 20.83
C GLY A 54 7.69 -6.21 21.27
N THR A 55 7.69 -6.95 22.38
CA THR A 55 8.88 -7.67 22.81
C THR A 55 9.12 -8.89 21.93
N TRP A 56 10.30 -9.49 21.98
CA TRP A 56 10.60 -10.72 21.26
C TRP A 56 9.56 -11.82 21.59
N ASN A 57 9.19 -11.96 22.86
CA ASN A 57 8.22 -12.96 23.31
C ASN A 57 6.80 -12.69 22.78
N THR A 58 6.35 -11.44 22.77
CA THR A 58 5.01 -11.09 22.28
C THR A 58 4.89 -11.31 20.78
N ILE A 59 5.93 -10.95 20.02
CA ILE A 59 6.01 -11.22 18.58
C ILE A 59 5.99 -12.73 18.29
N ALA A 60 6.78 -13.52 19.03
CA ALA A 60 6.79 -14.98 18.88
C ALA A 60 5.42 -15.62 19.18
N LYS A 61 4.67 -15.10 20.16
CA LYS A 61 3.29 -15.53 20.44
C LYS A 61 2.35 -15.22 19.28
N VAL A 62 2.46 -14.05 18.68
CA VAL A 62 1.67 -13.70 17.49
C VAL A 62 1.95 -14.69 16.36
N GLU A 63 3.23 -14.92 16.03
CA GLU A 63 3.64 -15.87 14.99
C GLU A 63 3.10 -17.29 15.24
N ALA A 64 3.06 -17.73 16.49
CA ALA A 64 2.54 -19.04 16.87
C ALA A 64 0.99 -19.13 16.82
N THR A 65 0.29 -18.02 17.05
CA THR A 65 -1.19 -17.98 17.12
C THR A 65 -1.83 -17.80 15.75
N LEU A 66 -1.21 -17.03 14.86
CA LEU A 66 -1.75 -16.69 13.55
C LEU A 66 -2.15 -17.90 12.69
N PRO A 67 -1.42 -19.04 12.65
CA PRO A 67 -1.84 -20.21 11.84
C PRO A 67 -3.23 -20.74 12.19
N MET A 68 -3.65 -20.68 13.44
CA MET A 68 -5.01 -21.09 13.85
C MET A 68 -6.07 -20.15 13.28
N VAL A 69 -5.80 -18.84 13.30
CA VAL A 69 -6.69 -17.84 12.69
C VAL A 69 -6.76 -18.03 11.16
N ALA A 70 -5.61 -18.29 10.53
CA ALA A 70 -5.54 -18.60 9.10
C ALA A 70 -6.44 -19.78 8.73
N GLN A 71 -6.37 -20.85 9.51
CA GLN A 71 -7.18 -22.04 9.28
C GLN A 71 -8.67 -21.76 9.50
N GLN A 72 -9.02 -21.04 10.58
CA GLN A 72 -10.40 -20.74 10.95
C GLN A 72 -11.12 -19.90 9.86
N TYR A 73 -10.42 -18.97 9.25
CA TYR A 73 -10.97 -18.06 8.24
C TYR A 73 -10.60 -18.44 6.80
N ALA A 74 -9.93 -19.56 6.60
CA ALA A 74 -9.46 -20.04 5.29
C ALA A 74 -8.66 -18.97 4.52
N VAL A 75 -7.77 -18.26 5.21
CA VAL A 75 -6.92 -17.22 4.63
C VAL A 75 -5.46 -17.65 4.58
N ALA A 76 -4.75 -17.21 3.54
CA ALA A 76 -3.31 -17.34 3.46
C ALA A 76 -2.63 -16.24 4.28
N ILE A 77 -1.71 -16.62 5.17
CA ILE A 77 -0.96 -15.68 6.01
C ILE A 77 0.53 -15.77 5.69
N GLN A 78 1.17 -14.60 5.64
CA GLN A 78 2.62 -14.48 5.66
C GLN A 78 3.05 -13.52 6.75
N THR A 79 4.16 -13.85 7.41
CA THR A 79 4.77 -12.99 8.42
C THR A 79 6.23 -12.73 8.06
N LYS A 80 6.69 -11.52 8.38
CA LYS A 80 8.10 -11.13 8.21
C LYS A 80 8.53 -10.24 9.36
N ARG A 81 9.53 -10.68 10.12
CA ARG A 81 10.19 -9.79 11.09
C ARG A 81 10.90 -8.68 10.33
N THR A 82 10.78 -7.46 10.82
CA THR A 82 11.27 -6.27 10.14
C THR A 82 11.98 -5.33 11.12
N LEU A 83 12.51 -4.26 10.59
CA LEU A 83 13.10 -3.16 11.35
C LEU A 83 12.11 -1.99 11.41
N PRO A 84 12.29 -1.06 12.36
CA PRO A 84 11.49 0.15 12.38
C PRO A 84 11.64 0.92 11.05
N LYS A 85 10.57 1.60 10.63
CA LYS A 85 10.59 2.41 9.41
C LYS A 85 11.66 3.50 9.56
N THR A 86 12.66 3.47 8.70
CA THR A 86 13.66 4.53 8.64
C THR A 86 13.00 5.78 8.08
N GLN A 87 13.08 6.89 8.83
CA GLN A 87 12.58 8.18 8.33
C GLN A 87 13.55 8.70 7.26
N TYR A 88 13.13 8.61 6.01
CA TYR A 88 13.82 9.29 4.92
C TYR A 88 13.31 10.72 4.82
N SER A 89 14.22 11.67 4.55
CA SER A 89 13.83 13.03 4.22
C SER A 89 13.22 13.05 2.81
N ALA A 90 11.93 12.80 2.75
CA ALA A 90 11.16 12.79 1.51
C ALA A 90 9.83 13.52 1.72
N LEU A 91 9.31 14.09 0.66
CA LEU A 91 8.06 14.84 0.67
C LEU A 91 6.96 13.99 0.04
N PRO A 92 5.83 13.80 0.75
CA PRO A 92 4.70 13.06 0.20
C PRO A 92 3.97 13.90 -0.86
N TYR A 93 3.74 13.30 -2.02
CA TYR A 93 2.97 13.86 -3.12
C TYR A 93 1.92 12.88 -3.59
N GLN A 94 0.76 13.41 -3.96
CA GLN A 94 -0.31 12.65 -4.59
C GLN A 94 -0.23 12.82 -6.09
N VAL A 95 -0.37 11.70 -6.78
CA VAL A 95 -0.53 11.63 -8.24
C VAL A 95 -1.93 11.12 -8.53
N GLN A 96 -2.64 11.79 -9.40
CA GLN A 96 -3.91 11.33 -9.93
C GLN A 96 -3.80 11.26 -11.44
N VAL A 97 -4.24 10.14 -12.01
CA VAL A 97 -4.24 9.93 -13.46
C VAL A 97 -5.59 9.41 -13.88
N VAL A 98 -6.14 10.00 -14.92
CA VAL A 98 -7.35 9.54 -15.59
C VAL A 98 -7.05 9.37 -17.07
N ALA A 99 -7.42 8.24 -17.63
CA ALA A 99 -7.21 7.98 -19.06
C ALA A 99 -8.27 6.99 -19.58
N GLN A 100 -8.40 6.93 -20.90
CA GLN A 100 -9.10 5.81 -21.53
C GLN A 100 -8.37 4.52 -21.19
N ASP A 101 -9.13 3.48 -20.78
CA ASP A 101 -8.53 2.23 -20.36
C ASP A 101 -7.76 1.54 -21.49
N LYS A 102 -6.52 1.20 -21.21
CA LYS A 102 -5.63 0.42 -22.07
C LYS A 102 -4.61 -0.34 -21.22
N SER A 103 -4.14 -1.46 -21.73
CA SER A 103 -3.09 -2.20 -21.06
C SER A 103 -1.78 -1.40 -20.96
N GLY A 104 -1.09 -1.53 -19.84
CA GLY A 104 0.25 -0.97 -19.64
C GLY A 104 0.33 0.37 -18.92
N ILE A 105 -0.77 1.09 -18.70
CA ILE A 105 -0.75 2.41 -18.02
C ILE A 105 -0.04 2.35 -16.66
N LEU A 106 -0.35 1.35 -15.84
CA LEU A 106 0.30 1.18 -14.54
C LEU A 106 1.79 0.94 -14.66
N ASN A 107 2.21 0.13 -15.65
CA ASN A 107 3.62 -0.11 -15.92
C ASN A 107 4.34 1.16 -16.38
N ASP A 108 3.71 1.98 -17.22
CA ASP A 108 4.27 3.25 -17.68
C ASP A 108 4.51 4.19 -16.50
N LEU A 109 3.52 4.35 -15.62
CA LEU A 109 3.64 5.20 -14.44
C LEU A 109 4.70 4.67 -13.46
N ALA A 110 4.70 3.37 -13.18
CA ALA A 110 5.69 2.74 -12.30
C ALA A 110 7.12 2.90 -12.86
N SER A 111 7.28 2.74 -14.18
CA SER A 111 8.57 2.91 -14.86
C SER A 111 9.06 4.37 -14.77
N PHE A 112 8.17 5.34 -14.94
CA PHE A 112 8.53 6.75 -14.78
C PHE A 112 9.08 7.03 -13.39
N PHE A 113 8.34 6.66 -12.34
CA PHE A 113 8.78 6.93 -10.96
C PHE A 113 10.04 6.15 -10.58
N ALA A 114 10.21 4.93 -11.08
CA ALA A 114 11.42 4.14 -10.87
C ALA A 114 12.65 4.81 -11.52
N GLN A 115 12.55 5.27 -12.76
CA GLN A 115 13.62 5.98 -13.47
C GLN A 115 13.97 7.30 -12.79
N GLU A 116 12.99 7.98 -12.23
CA GLU A 116 13.17 9.22 -11.49
C GLU A 116 13.60 8.98 -10.02
N ASN A 117 13.81 7.72 -9.61
CA ASN A 117 14.19 7.31 -8.25
C ASN A 117 13.22 7.87 -7.17
N VAL A 118 11.93 7.82 -7.47
CA VAL A 118 10.83 8.21 -6.59
C VAL A 118 10.10 6.97 -6.13
N SER A 119 9.95 6.79 -4.82
CA SER A 119 9.25 5.62 -4.27
C SER A 119 7.73 5.83 -4.29
N VAL A 120 7.02 4.80 -4.73
CA VAL A 120 5.55 4.70 -4.60
C VAL A 120 5.25 4.00 -3.28
N GLU A 121 4.48 4.65 -2.40
CA GLU A 121 4.10 4.10 -1.10
C GLU A 121 2.70 3.50 -1.10
N ASN A 122 1.79 4.10 -1.84
CA ASN A 122 0.44 3.58 -2.04
C ASN A 122 0.02 3.72 -3.49
N MET A 123 -0.77 2.78 -3.96
CA MET A 123 -1.34 2.79 -5.31
C MET A 123 -2.75 2.19 -5.27
N GLU A 124 -3.68 2.91 -5.85
CA GLU A 124 -5.04 2.45 -6.09
C GLU A 124 -5.40 2.69 -7.54
N SER A 125 -6.02 1.71 -8.19
CA SER A 125 -6.52 1.84 -9.54
C SER A 125 -7.87 1.19 -9.69
N GLN A 126 -8.73 1.78 -10.49
CA GLN A 126 -10.03 1.22 -10.82
C GLN A 126 -10.42 1.56 -12.25
N ILE A 127 -11.13 0.64 -12.88
CA ILE A 127 -11.76 0.83 -14.19
C ILE A 127 -13.23 1.14 -13.96
N TYR A 128 -13.73 2.15 -14.66
CA TYR A 128 -15.15 2.52 -14.64
C TYR A 128 -15.64 2.86 -16.06
N VAL A 129 -16.94 2.82 -16.25
CA VAL A 129 -17.57 3.19 -17.51
C VAL A 129 -18.06 4.64 -17.42
N ALA A 130 -17.53 5.50 -18.25
CA ALA A 130 -17.95 6.89 -18.36
C ALA A 130 -19.35 7.02 -18.99
N LYS A 131 -19.97 8.21 -18.87
CA LYS A 131 -21.32 8.47 -19.41
C LYS A 131 -21.44 8.21 -20.92
N ASN A 132 -20.37 8.37 -21.66
CA ASN A 132 -20.28 8.10 -23.09
C ASN A 132 -19.99 6.63 -23.44
N GLN A 133 -20.14 5.69 -22.49
CA GLN A 133 -19.86 4.26 -22.62
C GLN A 133 -18.38 3.90 -22.83
N THR A 134 -17.46 4.86 -22.67
CA THR A 134 -16.02 4.57 -22.76
C THR A 134 -15.52 4.00 -21.44
N GLN A 135 -14.72 2.94 -21.53
CA GLN A 135 -13.99 2.45 -20.36
C GLN A 135 -12.83 3.40 -20.02
N MET A 136 -12.83 3.85 -18.79
CA MET A 136 -11.83 4.77 -18.26
C MET A 136 -11.11 4.09 -17.09
N THR A 137 -9.83 4.40 -16.94
CA THR A 137 -9.07 4.04 -15.75
C THR A 137 -8.78 5.26 -14.92
N GLN A 138 -8.91 5.14 -13.61
CA GLN A 138 -8.50 6.14 -12.63
C GLN A 138 -7.42 5.51 -11.75
N ILE A 139 -6.31 6.21 -11.57
CA ILE A 139 -5.17 5.77 -10.78
C ILE A 139 -4.80 6.86 -9.80
N THR A 140 -4.62 6.48 -8.55
CA THR A 140 -4.12 7.37 -7.50
C THR A 140 -2.85 6.76 -6.91
N LEU A 141 -1.77 7.53 -6.86
CA LEU A 141 -0.51 7.13 -6.24
C LEU A 141 -0.17 8.09 -5.11
N LEU A 142 0.37 7.55 -4.01
CA LEU A 142 1.12 8.31 -3.03
C LEU A 142 2.60 8.04 -3.26
N VAL A 143 3.35 9.08 -3.59
CA VAL A 143 4.77 8.99 -3.89
C VAL A 143 5.60 9.81 -2.91
N HIS A 144 6.79 9.33 -2.59
CA HIS A 144 7.73 10.04 -1.72
C HIS A 144 8.90 10.57 -2.54
N ILE A 145 8.91 11.89 -2.74
CA ILE A 145 9.93 12.59 -3.51
C ILE A 145 11.09 12.96 -2.58
N PRO A 146 12.33 12.52 -2.86
CA PRO A 146 13.49 12.90 -2.05
C PRO A 146 13.63 14.43 -1.94
N SER A 147 13.81 14.95 -0.73
CA SER A 147 13.84 16.41 -0.45
C SER A 147 14.92 17.18 -1.21
N LYS A 148 15.98 16.49 -1.67
CA LYS A 148 17.06 17.08 -2.48
C LYS A 148 16.69 17.27 -3.95
N ARG A 149 15.51 16.74 -4.37
CA ARG A 149 15.10 16.77 -5.77
C ARG A 149 14.28 18.03 -6.08
N SER A 150 14.49 18.61 -7.26
CA SER A 150 13.66 19.70 -7.76
C SER A 150 12.27 19.17 -8.13
N ILE A 151 11.26 19.56 -7.34
CA ILE A 151 9.86 19.18 -7.58
C ILE A 151 9.33 19.79 -8.87
N ALA A 152 9.72 21.04 -9.18
CA ALA A 152 9.30 21.70 -10.41
C ALA A 152 9.76 20.93 -11.66
N ASN A 153 11.03 20.50 -11.68
CA ASN A 153 11.58 19.70 -12.78
C ASN A 153 10.91 18.32 -12.89
N LEU A 154 10.68 17.65 -11.75
CA LEU A 154 9.99 16.37 -11.76
C LEU A 154 8.57 16.49 -12.29
N ARG A 155 7.84 17.53 -11.87
CA ARG A 155 6.47 17.79 -12.32
C ARG A 155 6.42 18.06 -13.82
N GLU A 156 7.30 18.91 -14.34
CA GLU A 156 7.40 19.21 -15.77
C GLU A 156 7.63 17.92 -16.58
N LYS A 157 8.63 17.13 -16.20
CA LYS A 157 8.90 15.84 -16.86
C LYS A 157 7.71 14.88 -16.78
N PHE A 158 7.03 14.84 -15.65
CA PHE A 158 5.87 13.97 -15.44
C PHE A 158 4.71 14.36 -16.35
N ILE A 159 4.40 15.65 -16.45
CA ILE A 159 3.33 16.16 -17.32
C ILE A 159 3.64 15.83 -18.79
N VAL A 160 4.84 16.15 -19.28
CA VAL A 160 5.25 15.81 -20.65
C VAL A 160 5.15 14.31 -20.90
N TYR A 161 5.63 13.49 -19.96
CA TYR A 161 5.55 12.02 -20.06
C TYR A 161 4.11 11.52 -20.17
N CYS A 162 3.18 12.11 -19.43
CA CYS A 162 1.76 11.77 -19.46
C CYS A 162 1.07 12.26 -20.75
N GLU A 163 1.36 13.48 -21.19
CA GLU A 163 0.82 14.04 -22.44
C GLU A 163 1.18 13.18 -23.64
N ASP A 164 2.44 12.75 -23.77
CA ASP A 164 2.92 11.85 -24.82
C ASP A 164 2.16 10.50 -24.87
N ARG A 165 1.49 10.14 -23.78
CA ARG A 165 0.74 8.89 -23.63
C ARG A 165 -0.76 9.07 -23.58
N ASN A 166 -1.24 10.31 -23.77
CA ASN A 166 -2.65 10.68 -23.60
C ASN A 166 -3.22 10.32 -22.23
N LEU A 167 -2.44 10.59 -21.17
CA LEU A 167 -2.84 10.45 -19.78
C LEU A 167 -3.12 11.85 -19.21
N ASP A 168 -4.30 12.07 -18.68
CA ASP A 168 -4.63 13.27 -17.91
C ASP A 168 -4.14 13.08 -16.47
N ALA A 169 -3.16 13.87 -16.06
CA ALA A 169 -2.43 13.63 -14.81
C ALA A 169 -2.15 14.91 -14.02
N ILE A 170 -2.22 14.78 -12.71
CA ILE A 170 -1.83 15.82 -11.75
C ILE A 170 -0.82 15.25 -10.75
N LEU A 171 0.14 16.08 -10.34
CA LEU A 171 1.09 15.81 -9.26
C LEU A 171 1.04 16.99 -8.28
N GLU A 172 0.55 16.76 -7.07
CA GLU A 172 0.35 17.81 -6.05
C GLU A 172 0.81 17.35 -4.66
N PRO A 173 1.13 18.29 -3.74
CA PRO A 173 1.47 17.91 -2.37
C PRO A 173 0.33 17.11 -1.72
N TYR A 174 0.70 16.03 -1.04
CA TYR A 174 -0.26 15.26 -0.24
C TYR A 174 -0.62 16.07 1.03
N LYS A 175 -1.90 16.26 1.29
CA LYS A 175 -2.45 17.02 2.43
C LYS A 175 -2.86 16.10 3.56
#